data_0a3bc75578ee87c1b924a8977bf7d0da
#
_entry.id   0a3bc75578ee87c1b924a8977bf7d0da
#
_cell.length_a   1.000
_cell.length_b   1.000
_cell.length_c   1.000
_cell.angle_alpha   90.00
_cell.angle_beta   90.00
_cell.angle_gamma   90.00
#
_symmetry.space_group_name_H-M   'P 1'
#
loop_
_entity.id
_entity.type
_entity.pdbx_description
1 polymer ?
#
loop_
_entity_poly.entity_id
_entity_poly.type
_entity_poly.pdbx_seq_one_letter_code
_entity_poly.pdbx_strand_id
1 'polypeptide(L)'
;MTSSQTRTVTRHQIFQTSLIASLAQGVYEDEMTLAELLGHGSFGIGTFNGLDGEMVILGGTCYRLRGDGSVSVPDLSERTPYAVVTNFVPGIRQEVGGAGGALSRREFSEVIDALVPSSNYMYALRVTGRFAWASARTVTKQDRPYRPMIEATDGEEIARHEDFSGTIAGFRTPLY
;
A
#
# COMPACT_ATOMS: atom_id res chain seq x y z
N MET A 1 6.13 22.20 30.27
CA MET A 1 5.94 20.79 30.65
C MET A 1 5.15 20.12 29.54
N THR A 2 5.83 19.52 28.59
CA THR A 2 5.23 18.87 27.43
C THR A 2 4.79 17.47 27.86
N SER A 3 3.52 17.25 28.00
CA SER A 3 2.92 15.94 28.28
C SER A 3 3.20 15.03 27.09
N SER A 4 4.13 14.11 27.23
CA SER A 4 4.32 13.00 26.28
C SER A 4 3.11 12.08 26.41
N GLN A 5 2.11 12.24 25.56
CA GLN A 5 1.05 11.26 25.43
C GLN A 5 1.66 9.97 24.90
N THR A 6 1.79 8.98 25.76
CA THR A 6 2.14 7.61 25.39
C THR A 6 1.04 7.10 24.46
N ARG A 7 1.31 7.09 23.17
CA ARG A 7 0.37 6.66 22.15
C ARG A 7 0.17 5.16 22.29
N THR A 8 -1.01 4.76 22.75
CA THR A 8 -1.38 3.35 22.81
C THR A 8 -1.49 2.82 21.38
N VAL A 9 -0.57 1.94 20.98
CA VAL A 9 -0.63 1.27 19.67
C VAL A 9 -1.83 0.31 19.70
N THR A 10 -2.89 0.66 19.00
CA THR A 10 -4.06 -0.21 18.86
C THR A 10 -3.75 -1.29 17.83
N ARG A 11 -3.74 -2.54 18.27
CA ARG A 11 -3.51 -3.72 17.41
C ARG A 11 -4.81 -4.08 16.67
N HIS A 12 -4.66 -4.69 15.48
CA HIS A 12 -5.78 -5.23 14.69
C HIS A 12 -6.85 -4.20 14.28
N GLN A 13 -6.47 -2.94 14.20
CA GLN A 13 -7.30 -1.90 13.60
C GLN A 13 -6.77 -1.54 12.23
N ILE A 14 -7.70 -1.36 11.31
CA ILE A 14 -7.45 -0.78 9.99
C ILE A 14 -8.13 0.58 9.98
N PHE A 15 -7.38 1.60 9.58
CA PHE A 15 -7.90 2.92 9.33
C PHE A 15 -7.89 3.17 7.82
N GLN A 16 -8.99 3.68 7.29
CA GLN A 16 -9.13 4.06 5.90
C GLN A 16 -9.65 5.50 5.83
N THR A 17 -9.02 6.34 5.02
CA THR A 17 -9.36 7.78 4.96
C THR A 17 -10.68 8.03 4.26
N SER A 18 -10.97 7.30 3.20
CA SER A 18 -12.12 7.50 2.31
C SER A 18 -12.57 6.18 1.71
N LEU A 19 -13.59 6.21 0.86
CA LEU A 19 -14.05 5.05 0.11
C LEU A 19 -13.32 4.93 -1.23
N ILE A 20 -12.94 3.73 -1.60
CA ILE A 20 -12.37 3.47 -2.93
C ILE A 20 -13.34 3.86 -4.05
N ALA A 21 -14.65 3.77 -3.80
CA ALA A 21 -15.68 4.21 -4.73
C ALA A 21 -15.62 5.73 -4.99
N SER A 22 -15.30 6.55 -3.98
CA SER A 22 -15.11 7.99 -4.13
C SER A 22 -13.89 8.30 -5.00
N LEU A 23 -12.78 7.62 -4.74
CA LEU A 23 -11.58 7.71 -5.58
C LEU A 23 -11.90 7.33 -7.04
N ALA A 24 -12.63 6.23 -7.25
CA ALA A 24 -13.02 5.76 -8.59
C ALA A 24 -13.89 6.78 -9.34
N GLN A 25 -14.62 7.64 -8.64
CA GLN A 25 -15.45 8.71 -9.23
C GLN A 25 -14.71 10.05 -9.43
N GLY A 26 -13.40 10.09 -9.20
CA GLY A 26 -12.59 11.29 -9.42
C GLY A 26 -12.40 12.19 -8.20
N VAL A 27 -12.73 11.72 -6.98
CA VAL A 27 -12.42 12.45 -5.75
C VAL A 27 -10.95 12.21 -5.40
N TYR A 28 -10.08 13.03 -5.98
CA TYR A 28 -8.62 12.88 -5.90
C TYR A 28 -7.96 13.84 -4.93
N GLU A 29 -8.74 14.53 -4.11
CA GLU A 29 -8.22 15.43 -3.08
C GLU A 29 -8.95 15.24 -1.76
N ASP A 30 -8.19 15.36 -0.68
CA ASP A 30 -8.66 15.38 0.70
C ASP A 30 -7.73 16.27 1.54
N GLU A 31 -8.16 16.62 2.75
CA GLU A 31 -7.40 17.43 3.70
C GLU A 31 -6.51 16.61 4.64
N MET A 32 -6.64 15.28 4.65
CA MET A 32 -5.84 14.38 5.49
C MET A 32 -4.36 14.50 5.15
N THR A 33 -3.56 14.96 6.10
CA THR A 33 -2.10 15.04 5.96
C THR A 33 -1.42 13.71 6.25
N LEU A 34 -0.20 13.51 5.74
CA LEU A 34 0.61 12.34 6.08
C LEU A 34 0.93 12.27 7.58
N ALA A 35 1.12 13.42 8.22
CA ALA A 35 1.33 13.48 9.68
C ALA A 35 0.16 12.87 10.45
N GLU A 36 -1.06 13.21 10.06
CA GLU A 36 -2.29 12.66 10.64
C GLU A 36 -2.45 11.18 10.29
N LEU A 37 -2.26 10.83 9.03
CA LEU A 37 -2.37 9.44 8.55
C LEU A 37 -1.42 8.49 9.29
N LEU A 38 -0.13 8.87 9.42
CA LEU A 38 0.86 8.09 10.17
C LEU A 38 0.50 8.03 11.67
N GLY A 39 -0.40 8.92 12.10
CA GLY A 39 -1.11 8.87 13.34
C GLY A 39 -1.92 7.59 13.53
N HIS A 40 -2.44 7.00 12.52
CA HIS A 40 -3.32 5.83 12.57
C HIS A 40 -2.62 4.52 12.29
N GLY A 41 -1.45 4.54 11.63
CA GLY A 41 -0.74 3.30 11.34
C GLY A 41 0.69 3.50 10.84
N SER A 42 1.52 2.48 11.03
CA SER A 42 2.92 2.44 10.59
C SER A 42 3.15 1.59 9.33
N PHE A 43 2.07 1.06 8.76
CA PHE A 43 2.07 0.21 7.58
C PHE A 43 0.82 0.48 6.76
N GLY A 44 0.95 0.58 5.45
CA GLY A 44 -0.21 0.82 4.60
C GLY A 44 0.13 1.10 3.14
N ILE A 45 -0.93 1.34 2.39
CA ILE A 45 -0.89 1.73 0.97
C ILE A 45 -1.91 2.84 0.71
N GLY A 46 -1.72 3.58 -0.35
CA GLY A 46 -2.61 4.66 -0.76
C GLY A 46 -2.07 5.43 -1.95
N THR A 47 -2.54 6.65 -2.11
CA THR A 47 -2.06 7.59 -3.13
C THR A 47 -2.00 9.00 -2.56
N PHE A 48 -1.52 9.95 -3.34
CA PHE A 48 -1.42 11.37 -2.97
C PHE A 48 -2.48 12.18 -3.72
N ASN A 49 -2.76 13.40 -3.23
CA ASN A 49 -3.69 14.29 -3.92
C ASN A 49 -3.32 14.44 -5.40
N GLY A 50 -4.33 14.45 -6.26
CA GLY A 50 -4.14 14.45 -7.71
C GLY A 50 -3.60 13.15 -8.28
N LEU A 51 -3.63 12.02 -7.54
CA LEU A 51 -2.99 10.74 -7.90
C LEU A 51 -1.48 10.89 -8.18
N ASP A 52 -0.78 11.81 -7.47
CA ASP A 52 0.64 12.10 -7.66
C ASP A 52 1.54 11.00 -7.08
N GLY A 53 1.40 9.79 -7.60
CA GLY A 53 2.18 8.60 -7.24
C GLY A 53 1.47 7.68 -6.26
N GLU A 54 2.00 6.46 -6.18
CA GLU A 54 1.55 5.43 -5.25
C GLU A 54 2.22 5.60 -3.89
N MET A 55 1.46 5.37 -2.84
CA MET A 55 1.93 5.43 -1.46
C MET A 55 2.18 4.04 -0.90
N VAL A 56 3.36 3.85 -0.32
CA VAL A 56 3.67 2.66 0.50
C VAL A 56 4.23 3.12 1.85
N ILE A 57 3.64 2.65 2.93
CA ILE A 57 4.09 2.95 4.30
C ILE A 57 4.69 1.68 4.92
N LEU A 58 5.96 1.76 5.30
CA LEU A 58 6.70 0.68 5.93
C LEU A 58 7.43 1.19 7.18
N GLY A 59 7.10 0.61 8.33
CA GLY A 59 7.74 0.97 9.60
C GLY A 59 7.58 2.44 10.00
N GLY A 60 6.48 3.08 9.57
CA GLY A 60 6.20 4.48 9.84
C GLY A 60 6.86 5.46 8.86
N THR A 61 7.60 4.96 7.87
CA THR A 61 8.11 5.79 6.77
C THR A 61 7.18 5.67 5.58
N CYS A 62 6.71 6.82 5.08
CA CYS A 62 5.92 6.91 3.85
C CYS A 62 6.86 7.07 2.65
N TYR A 63 6.64 6.26 1.63
CA TYR A 63 7.33 6.32 0.35
C TYR A 63 6.33 6.69 -0.74
N ARG A 64 6.75 7.61 -1.64
CA ARG A 64 6.04 7.92 -2.88
C ARG A 64 6.76 7.26 -4.03
N LEU A 65 6.04 6.49 -4.82
CA LEU A 65 6.52 5.83 -6.03
C LEU A 65 5.81 6.45 -7.23
N ARG A 66 6.57 6.90 -8.22
CA ARG A 66 6.03 7.48 -9.46
C ARG A 66 6.26 6.59 -10.67
N GLY A 67 5.51 6.81 -11.73
CA GLY A 67 5.59 6.03 -12.96
C GLY A 67 6.95 6.10 -13.64
N ASP A 68 7.69 7.19 -13.48
CA ASP A 68 9.08 7.34 -13.96
C ASP A 68 10.10 6.47 -13.19
N GLY A 69 9.64 5.67 -12.22
CA GLY A 69 10.47 4.82 -11.37
C GLY A 69 11.12 5.57 -10.19
N SER A 70 10.85 6.86 -10.02
CA SER A 70 11.40 7.61 -8.90
C SER A 70 10.72 7.22 -7.59
N VAL A 71 11.54 7.17 -6.53
CA VAL A 71 11.08 6.93 -5.16
C VAL A 71 11.54 8.08 -4.28
N SER A 72 10.64 8.63 -3.48
CA SER A 72 10.94 9.72 -2.55
C SER A 72 10.23 9.52 -1.22
N VAL A 73 10.73 10.21 -0.18
CA VAL A 73 10.04 10.37 1.10
C VAL A 73 9.40 11.76 1.07
N PRO A 74 8.07 11.85 0.98
CA PRO A 74 7.37 13.12 0.90
C PRO A 74 7.38 13.86 2.24
N ASP A 75 7.09 15.17 2.19
CA ASP A 75 6.88 15.97 3.39
C ASP A 75 5.63 15.52 4.14
N LEU A 76 5.62 15.62 5.45
CA LEU A 76 4.49 15.20 6.29
C LEU A 76 3.25 16.09 6.12
N SER A 77 3.37 17.26 5.53
CA SER A 77 2.26 18.15 5.17
C SER A 77 1.54 17.75 3.89
N GLU A 78 2.12 16.84 3.09
CA GLU A 78 1.48 16.29 1.90
C GLU A 78 0.18 15.57 2.28
N ARG A 79 -0.76 15.53 1.33
CA ARG A 79 -2.12 15.06 1.58
C ARG A 79 -2.49 13.85 0.73
N THR A 80 -3.47 13.10 1.23
CA THR A 80 -3.94 11.87 0.60
C THR A 80 -5.45 11.83 0.50
N PRO A 81 -6.02 11.54 -0.69
CA PRO A 81 -7.46 11.34 -0.85
C PRO A 81 -7.87 9.92 -0.46
N TYR A 82 -6.92 8.98 -0.48
CA TYR A 82 -7.19 7.59 -0.14
C TYR A 82 -5.94 6.89 0.38
N ALA A 83 -6.08 6.32 1.56
CA ALA A 83 -5.10 5.42 2.13
C ALA A 83 -5.75 4.41 3.08
N VAL A 84 -5.13 3.23 3.17
CA VAL A 84 -5.45 2.19 4.15
C VAL A 84 -4.22 1.93 4.98
N VAL A 85 -4.31 2.10 6.29
CA VAL A 85 -3.18 1.93 7.21
C VAL A 85 -3.54 1.10 8.43
N THR A 86 -2.53 0.46 9.00
CA THR A 86 -2.61 -0.29 10.25
C THR A 86 -1.29 -0.24 10.99
N ASN A 87 -1.31 -0.60 12.28
CA ASN A 87 -0.08 -0.88 13.03
C ASN A 87 0.31 -2.34 12.78
N PHE A 88 1.32 -2.54 11.93
CA PHE A 88 1.76 -3.87 11.52
C PHE A 88 2.50 -4.60 12.65
N VAL A 89 1.82 -5.57 13.24
CA VAL A 89 2.39 -6.50 14.21
C VAL A 89 2.24 -7.91 13.65
N PRO A 90 3.31 -8.50 13.08
CA PRO A 90 3.19 -9.82 12.43
C PRO A 90 2.82 -10.88 13.45
N GLY A 91 1.67 -11.51 13.27
CA GLY A 91 1.21 -12.67 14.04
C GLY A 91 1.74 -13.99 13.47
N ILE A 92 1.95 -14.03 12.15
CA ILE A 92 2.48 -15.20 11.43
C ILE A 92 3.73 -14.78 10.69
N ARG A 93 4.78 -15.60 10.75
CA ARG A 93 5.99 -15.47 9.94
C ARG A 93 6.27 -16.81 9.30
N GLN A 94 6.46 -16.82 8.01
CA GLN A 94 6.76 -18.02 7.24
C GLN A 94 7.86 -17.72 6.23
N GLU A 95 8.89 -18.56 6.22
CA GLU A 95 9.85 -18.58 5.12
C GLU A 95 9.33 -19.53 4.04
N VAL A 96 9.37 -19.07 2.79
CA VAL A 96 8.90 -19.83 1.63
C VAL A 96 9.97 -19.85 0.55
N GLY A 97 10.03 -20.95 -0.20
CA GLY A 97 11.10 -21.16 -1.18
C GLY A 97 12.30 -21.86 -0.56
N GLY A 98 13.50 -21.48 -0.93
CA GLY A 98 14.75 -22.14 -0.49
C GLY A 98 15.18 -23.27 -1.41
N ALA A 99 15.56 -24.45 -0.87
CA ALA A 99 16.06 -25.58 -1.66
C ALA A 99 15.06 -26.13 -2.71
N GLY A 100 13.79 -25.82 -2.60
CA GLY A 100 12.73 -26.18 -3.56
C GLY A 100 12.61 -25.27 -4.78
N GLY A 101 13.38 -24.18 -4.84
CA GLY A 101 13.35 -23.24 -5.96
C GLY A 101 12.37 -22.07 -5.78
N ALA A 102 12.13 -21.33 -6.85
CA ALA A 102 11.21 -20.20 -6.87
C ALA A 102 9.75 -20.66 -6.94
N LEU A 103 8.89 -19.99 -6.19
CA LEU A 103 7.44 -20.21 -6.27
C LEU A 103 6.85 -19.47 -7.46
N SER A 104 5.93 -20.10 -8.17
CA SER A 104 5.04 -19.41 -9.09
C SER A 104 4.05 -18.51 -8.32
N ARG A 105 3.41 -17.56 -9.02
CA ARG A 105 2.37 -16.70 -8.43
C ARG A 105 1.24 -17.54 -7.81
N ARG A 106 0.86 -18.64 -8.44
CA ARG A 106 -0.20 -19.52 -7.94
C ARG A 106 0.21 -20.20 -6.64
N GLU A 107 1.38 -20.84 -6.62
CA GLU A 107 1.91 -21.52 -5.41
C GLU A 107 2.09 -20.53 -4.26
N PHE A 108 2.56 -19.31 -4.55
CA PHE A 108 2.67 -18.26 -3.55
C PHE A 108 1.29 -17.86 -2.97
N SER A 109 0.26 -17.73 -3.82
CA SER A 109 -1.11 -17.47 -3.37
C SER A 109 -1.65 -18.60 -2.49
N GLU A 110 -1.42 -19.85 -2.86
CA GLU A 110 -1.82 -21.03 -2.10
C GLU A 110 -1.14 -21.07 -0.71
N VAL A 111 0.14 -20.66 -0.64
CA VAL A 111 0.84 -20.51 0.64
C VAL A 111 0.18 -19.44 1.53
N ILE A 112 -0.13 -18.28 0.97
CA ILE A 112 -0.82 -17.22 1.74
C ILE A 112 -2.18 -17.73 2.21
N ASP A 113 -2.96 -18.38 1.36
CA ASP A 113 -4.29 -18.89 1.70
C ASP A 113 -4.25 -19.97 2.81
N ALA A 114 -3.19 -20.77 2.82
CA ALA A 114 -2.97 -21.75 3.89
C ALA A 114 -2.56 -21.13 5.23
N LEU A 115 -1.93 -19.96 5.21
CA LEU A 115 -1.48 -19.27 6.42
C LEU A 115 -2.58 -18.44 7.09
N VAL A 116 -3.57 -17.95 6.32
CA VAL A 116 -4.61 -17.09 6.87
C VAL A 116 -5.72 -17.92 7.53
N PRO A 117 -6.13 -17.60 8.77
CA PRO A 117 -7.12 -18.39 9.51
C PRO A 117 -8.54 -18.35 8.91
N SER A 118 -8.85 -17.34 8.14
CA SER A 118 -10.18 -17.13 7.54
C SER A 118 -10.11 -16.28 6.29
N SER A 119 -10.90 -16.61 5.29
CA SER A 119 -11.06 -15.79 4.08
C SER A 119 -11.91 -14.53 4.31
N ASN A 120 -12.57 -14.41 5.47
CA ASN A 120 -13.50 -13.31 5.78
C ASN A 120 -12.85 -12.09 6.42
N TYR A 121 -11.55 -12.13 6.68
CA TYR A 121 -10.81 -11.01 7.28
C TYR A 121 -9.85 -10.38 6.29
N MET A 122 -9.57 -9.11 6.52
CA MET A 122 -8.48 -8.40 5.85
C MET A 122 -7.17 -8.67 6.59
N TYR A 123 -6.12 -8.99 5.85
CA TYR A 123 -4.79 -9.24 6.40
C TYR A 123 -3.77 -8.28 5.78
N ALA A 124 -3.00 -7.63 6.63
CA ALA A 124 -1.82 -6.89 6.19
C ALA A 124 -0.69 -7.88 5.89
N LEU A 125 -0.10 -7.80 4.72
CA LEU A 125 0.93 -8.69 4.22
C LEU A 125 2.20 -7.91 3.90
N ARG A 126 3.33 -8.41 4.40
CA ARG A 126 4.67 -7.95 4.05
C ARG A 126 5.49 -9.15 3.57
N VAL A 127 5.94 -9.09 2.34
CA VAL A 127 6.74 -10.14 1.71
C VAL A 127 8.08 -9.57 1.32
N THR A 128 9.16 -10.11 1.86
CA THR A 128 10.52 -9.68 1.56
C THR A 128 11.29 -10.85 0.95
N GLY A 129 11.95 -10.62 -0.17
CA GLY A 129 12.69 -11.67 -0.85
C GLY A 129 13.28 -11.24 -2.18
N ARG A 130 13.76 -12.25 -2.95
CA ARG A 130 14.18 -12.09 -4.33
C ARG A 130 13.04 -12.50 -5.25
N PHE A 131 12.77 -11.69 -6.25
CA PHE A 131 11.70 -11.86 -7.21
C PHE A 131 12.29 -11.99 -8.60
N ALA A 132 11.84 -12.99 -9.36
CA ALA A 132 12.25 -13.16 -10.74
C ALA A 132 11.77 -11.98 -11.61
N TRP A 133 10.55 -11.52 -11.33
CA TRP A 133 10.02 -10.31 -11.94
C TRP A 133 8.78 -9.80 -11.16
N ALA A 134 8.51 -8.52 -11.32
CA ALA A 134 7.24 -7.90 -10.93
C ALA A 134 6.86 -6.83 -11.95
N SER A 135 5.55 -6.66 -12.12
CA SER A 135 5.00 -5.55 -12.90
C SER A 135 4.23 -4.64 -11.96
N ALA A 136 4.61 -3.39 -11.93
CA ALA A 136 3.92 -2.34 -11.18
C ALA A 136 3.17 -1.41 -12.14
N ARG A 137 2.03 -0.94 -11.71
CA ARG A 137 1.24 0.08 -12.43
C ARG A 137 1.18 1.32 -11.58
N THR A 138 1.35 2.45 -12.20
CA THR A 138 1.22 3.76 -11.56
C THR A 138 0.36 4.64 -12.45
N VAL A 139 -0.66 5.23 -11.87
CA VAL A 139 -1.48 6.22 -12.58
C VAL A 139 -0.70 7.53 -12.64
N THR A 140 -0.73 8.17 -13.81
CA THR A 140 -0.12 9.48 -13.99
C THR A 140 -0.89 10.53 -13.18
N LYS A 141 -0.16 11.48 -12.60
CA LYS A 141 -0.75 12.62 -11.89
C LYS A 141 -1.84 13.26 -12.71
N GLN A 142 -2.95 13.55 -12.06
CA GLN A 142 -4.12 14.18 -12.64
C GLN A 142 -4.21 15.66 -12.26
N ASP A 143 -4.60 16.47 -13.23
CA ASP A 143 -4.90 17.89 -13.06
C ASP A 143 -6.41 18.14 -13.14
N ARG A 144 -6.87 19.21 -12.51
CA ARG A 144 -8.29 19.60 -12.55
C ARG A 144 -8.70 20.09 -13.96
N PRO A 145 -9.93 19.80 -14.44
CA PRO A 145 -10.99 19.07 -13.77
C PRO A 145 -10.75 17.56 -13.77
N TYR A 146 -10.94 16.92 -12.61
CA TYR A 146 -10.73 15.50 -12.47
C TYR A 146 -11.80 14.68 -13.20
N ARG A 147 -11.39 13.54 -13.73
CA ARG A 147 -12.25 12.56 -14.39
C ARG A 147 -12.34 11.28 -13.56
N PRO A 148 -13.37 10.45 -13.76
CA PRO A 148 -13.42 9.13 -13.17
C PRO A 148 -12.16 8.32 -13.45
N MET A 149 -11.76 7.45 -12.52
CA MET A 149 -10.50 6.69 -12.59
C MET A 149 -10.40 5.84 -13.88
N ILE A 150 -11.51 5.30 -14.36
CA ILE A 150 -11.54 4.50 -15.59
C ILE A 150 -11.06 5.30 -16.83
N GLU A 151 -11.26 6.62 -16.81
CA GLU A 151 -10.77 7.50 -17.88
C GLU A 151 -9.33 7.98 -17.59
N ALA A 152 -8.95 8.07 -16.32
CA ALA A 152 -7.62 8.46 -15.90
C ALA A 152 -6.58 7.35 -16.10
N THR A 153 -7.00 6.07 -16.05
CA THR A 153 -6.12 4.90 -16.21
C THR A 153 -5.70 4.63 -17.66
N ASP A 154 -6.27 5.31 -18.64
CA ASP A 154 -5.81 5.22 -20.04
C ASP A 154 -4.34 5.68 -20.22
N GLY A 155 -3.75 6.33 -19.20
CA GLY A 155 -2.35 6.75 -19.14
C GLY A 155 -1.51 5.98 -18.10
N GLU A 156 -1.89 4.76 -17.71
CA GLU A 156 -1.12 3.96 -16.75
C GLU A 156 0.31 3.69 -17.27
N GLU A 157 1.30 4.00 -16.46
CA GLU A 157 2.67 3.59 -16.69
C GLU A 157 2.89 2.20 -16.09
N ILE A 158 3.38 1.28 -16.91
CA ILE A 158 3.68 -0.09 -16.51
C ILE A 158 5.19 -0.24 -16.45
N ALA A 159 5.74 -0.32 -15.23
CA ALA A 159 7.14 -0.65 -15.01
C ALA A 159 7.28 -2.15 -14.77
N ARG A 160 8.23 -2.78 -15.47
CA ARG A 160 8.64 -4.17 -15.24
C ARG A 160 10.02 -4.20 -14.61
N HIS A 161 10.12 -4.85 -13.47
CA HIS A 161 11.35 -5.09 -12.75
C HIS A 161 11.71 -6.58 -12.85
N GLU A 162 12.95 -6.89 -13.19
CA GLU A 162 13.43 -8.27 -13.33
C GLU A 162 14.59 -8.52 -12.37
N ASP A 163 14.64 -9.74 -11.82
CA ASP A 163 15.71 -10.25 -10.95
C ASP A 163 16.11 -9.26 -9.85
N PHE A 164 15.17 -8.89 -9.00
CA PHE A 164 15.41 -7.91 -7.94
C PHE A 164 15.12 -8.47 -6.54
N SER A 165 15.75 -7.87 -5.53
CA SER A 165 15.42 -8.07 -4.13
C SER A 165 14.62 -6.88 -3.62
N GLY A 166 13.53 -7.17 -2.90
CA GLY A 166 12.64 -6.11 -2.46
C GLY A 166 11.61 -6.54 -1.43
N THR A 167 10.70 -5.61 -1.12
CA THR A 167 9.59 -5.83 -0.22
C THR A 167 8.29 -5.45 -0.89
N ILE A 168 7.33 -6.37 -0.88
CA ILE A 168 5.93 -6.11 -1.25
C ILE A 168 5.16 -5.85 0.03
N ALA A 169 4.38 -4.79 0.04
CA ALA A 169 3.47 -4.42 1.12
C ALA A 169 2.04 -4.28 0.57
N GLY A 170 1.05 -4.76 1.31
CA GLY A 170 -0.33 -4.64 0.88
C GLY A 170 -1.31 -5.35 1.80
N PHE A 171 -2.52 -5.47 1.32
CA PHE A 171 -3.60 -6.14 2.05
C PHE A 171 -4.23 -7.23 1.19
N ARG A 172 -4.43 -8.39 1.81
CA ARG A 172 -5.35 -9.39 1.28
C ARG A 172 -6.74 -9.10 1.82
N THR A 173 -7.66 -8.85 0.93
CA THR A 173 -9.07 -8.62 1.27
C THR A 173 -9.88 -9.90 1.12
N PRO A 174 -11.05 -10.01 1.77
CA PRO A 174 -12.02 -11.07 1.47
C PRO A 174 -12.36 -11.11 -0.02
N LEU A 175 -12.56 -12.30 -0.53
CA LEU A 175 -13.12 -12.52 -1.87
C LEU A 175 -14.64 -12.49 -1.74
N TYR A 176 -15.31 -11.64 -2.50
CA TYR A 176 -16.75 -11.56 -2.63
C TYR A 176 -17.19 -12.21 -3.91
#